data_b89b530c85f0d314fc637d631c0f7466
#
_entry.id   b89b530c85f0d314fc637d631c0f7466
#
_cell.length_a   1.000
_cell.length_b   1.000
_cell.length_c   1.000
_cell.angle_alpha   90.00
_cell.angle_beta   90.00
_cell.angle_gamma   90.00
#
_symmetry.space_group_name_H-M   'P 1'
#
loop_
_entity.id
_entity.type
_entity.pdbx_description
1 polymer ?
#
loop_
_entity_poly.entity_id
_entity_poly.type
_entity_poly.pdbx_seq_one_letter_code
_entity_poly.pdbx_strand_id
1 'polypeptide(L)'
;MDNCMSRAEYHWFFEHPVKSHCVMGNDYYFTNETMVCRNGSLTSSGEIFGYYPITHQYFSRYRLPVMHTETNCLGGVDPVGWLRKEWANVHRLKQDGVPLVGFTWYSLQDQVDWNTALRENNGHVDELGLCDLNRNIRPVGHAYKQLIQRWRDLLPTESNVLRI
;
A
#
# COMPACT_ATOMS: atom_id res chain seq x y z
N MET A 1 16.32 23.76 -2.20
CA MET A 1 15.33 23.45 -1.13
C MET A 1 16.11 23.34 0.16
N ASP A 2 15.82 24.18 1.09
CA ASP A 2 16.42 24.09 2.43
C ASP A 2 15.55 23.13 3.26
N ASN A 3 16.04 21.90 3.43
CA ASN A 3 15.35 20.88 4.21
C ASN A 3 15.84 20.87 5.68
N CYS A 4 16.48 21.95 6.13
CA CYS A 4 17.09 22.07 7.45
C CYS A 4 18.13 20.97 7.77
N MET A 5 18.64 20.27 6.74
CA MET A 5 19.66 19.25 6.87
C MET A 5 21.03 19.86 6.52
N SER A 6 21.99 19.72 7.39
CA SER A 6 23.37 20.14 7.13
C SER A 6 24.00 19.21 6.08
N ARG A 7 25.08 19.72 5.41
CA ARG A 7 25.83 18.90 4.46
C ARG A 7 26.50 17.69 5.13
N ALA A 8 26.90 17.81 6.38
CA ALA A 8 27.49 16.71 7.15
C ALA A 8 26.46 15.62 7.43
N GLU A 9 25.24 15.98 7.85
CA GLU A 9 24.14 15.03 8.06
C GLU A 9 23.76 14.31 6.74
N TYR A 10 23.72 15.04 5.62
CA TYR A 10 23.46 14.43 4.32
C TYR A 10 24.54 13.38 3.96
N HIS A 11 25.81 13.69 4.14
CA HIS A 11 26.91 12.76 3.87
C HIS A 11 26.92 11.58 4.83
N TRP A 12 26.50 11.77 6.09
CA TRP A 12 26.42 10.68 7.08
C TRP A 12 25.58 9.50 6.58
N PHE A 13 24.46 9.75 5.91
CA PHE A 13 23.60 8.69 5.35
C PHE A 13 24.28 7.88 4.25
N PHE A 14 25.21 8.45 3.51
CA PHE A 14 26.01 7.70 2.53
C PHE A 14 27.10 6.84 3.18
N GLU A 15 27.69 7.33 4.26
CA GLU A 15 28.75 6.63 5.01
C GLU A 15 28.17 5.52 5.88
N HIS A 16 26.86 5.62 6.26
CA HIS A 16 26.17 4.66 7.10
C HIS A 16 24.95 4.05 6.38
N PRO A 17 25.14 3.31 5.29
CA PRO A 17 24.02 2.77 4.53
C PRO A 17 23.31 1.67 5.31
N VAL A 18 22.01 1.86 5.56
CA VAL A 18 21.12 0.88 6.22
C VAL A 18 20.25 0.09 5.24
N LYS A 19 20.57 0.18 3.95
CA LYS A 19 19.76 -0.39 2.87
C LYS A 19 19.54 -1.89 3.02
N SER A 20 20.51 -2.63 3.53
CA SER A 20 20.40 -4.07 3.76
C SER A 20 19.36 -4.46 4.81
N HIS A 21 18.93 -3.50 5.64
CA HIS A 21 17.93 -3.68 6.69
C HIS A 21 16.57 -3.07 6.34
N CYS A 22 16.39 -2.64 5.08
CA CYS A 22 15.20 -1.94 4.65
C CYS A 22 14.30 -2.82 3.78
N VAL A 23 12.99 -2.64 3.95
CA VAL A 23 11.94 -3.08 3.04
C VAL A 23 11.26 -1.83 2.50
N MET A 24 10.99 -1.80 1.20
CA MET A 24 10.24 -0.71 0.60
C MET A 24 8.74 -0.94 0.78
N GLY A 25 8.09 -0.06 1.53
CA GLY A 25 6.64 -0.03 1.65
C GLY A 25 6.04 0.86 0.56
N ASN A 26 5.08 0.34 -0.19
CA ASN A 26 4.31 1.10 -1.16
C ASN A 26 2.84 1.00 -0.81
N ASP A 27 2.24 2.13 -0.46
CA ASP A 27 0.79 2.26 -0.41
C ASP A 27 0.25 2.46 -1.82
N TYR A 28 -0.93 1.97 -2.10
CA TYR A 28 -1.59 2.28 -3.35
C TYR A 28 -3.10 2.26 -3.23
N TYR A 29 -3.71 3.33 -3.69
CA TYR A 29 -5.16 3.52 -3.75
C TYR A 29 -5.54 4.01 -5.14
N PHE A 30 -6.76 3.72 -5.60
CA PHE A 30 -7.23 4.19 -6.90
C PHE A 30 -7.25 5.73 -7.05
N THR A 31 -7.13 6.46 -5.94
CA THR A 31 -7.08 7.92 -5.89
C THR A 31 -5.67 8.50 -5.86
N ASN A 32 -4.62 7.67 -5.82
CA ASN A 32 -3.24 8.16 -5.71
C ASN A 32 -2.72 8.79 -6.98
N GLU A 33 -3.24 8.40 -8.14
CA GLU A 33 -2.79 8.97 -9.39
C GLU A 33 -3.53 10.28 -9.67
N THR A 34 -2.76 11.30 -9.95
CA THR A 34 -3.24 12.67 -10.10
C THR A 34 -2.78 13.26 -11.41
N MET A 35 -3.72 13.79 -12.16
CA MET A 35 -3.44 14.54 -13.37
C MET A 35 -3.18 16.02 -13.04
N VAL A 36 -2.07 16.55 -13.51
CA VAL A 36 -1.77 17.98 -13.44
C VAL A 36 -2.38 18.66 -14.67
N CYS A 37 -3.37 19.50 -14.47
CA CYS A 37 -4.02 20.25 -15.53
C CYS A 37 -3.13 21.43 -15.98
N ARG A 38 -3.39 21.97 -17.19
CA ARG A 38 -2.62 23.09 -17.74
C ARG A 38 -2.61 24.35 -16.87
N ASN A 39 -3.64 24.57 -16.08
CA ASN A 39 -3.75 25.69 -15.13
C ASN A 39 -3.05 25.42 -13.78
N GLY A 40 -2.38 24.27 -13.65
CA GLY A 40 -1.72 23.85 -12.41
C GLY A 40 -2.65 23.20 -11.37
N SER A 41 -3.95 23.06 -11.63
CA SER A 41 -4.86 22.34 -10.74
C SER A 41 -4.59 20.83 -10.80
N LEU A 42 -4.88 20.15 -9.70
CA LEU A 42 -4.75 18.71 -9.56
C LEU A 42 -6.14 18.08 -9.60
N THR A 43 -6.30 17.02 -10.37
CA THR A 43 -7.52 16.20 -10.41
C THR A 43 -7.16 14.73 -10.30
N SER A 44 -7.99 13.94 -9.61
CA SER A 44 -7.81 12.49 -9.61
C SER A 44 -7.98 11.97 -11.04
N SER A 45 -7.01 11.17 -11.48
CA SER A 45 -7.02 10.55 -12.81
C SER A 45 -7.57 9.12 -12.78
N GLY A 46 -7.89 8.61 -11.59
CA GLY A 46 -8.08 7.19 -11.40
C GLY A 46 -6.78 6.42 -11.61
N GLU A 47 -6.89 5.14 -11.84
CA GLU A 47 -5.73 4.26 -12.05
C GLU A 47 -5.34 4.26 -13.53
N ILE A 48 -4.28 4.98 -13.88
CA ILE A 48 -3.69 5.01 -15.23
C ILE A 48 -2.52 4.02 -15.33
N PHE A 49 -1.60 4.07 -14.37
CA PHE A 49 -0.44 3.17 -14.30
C PHE A 49 -0.74 1.93 -13.50
N GLY A 50 -1.32 2.09 -12.31
CA GLY A 50 -1.61 1.02 -11.39
C GLY A 50 -0.40 0.58 -10.55
N TYR A 51 -0.66 -0.24 -9.55
CA TYR A 51 0.34 -0.70 -8.58
C TYR A 51 1.51 -1.46 -9.22
N TYR A 52 1.24 -2.31 -10.23
CA TYR A 52 2.26 -3.14 -10.87
C TYR A 52 3.39 -2.34 -11.49
N PRO A 53 3.17 -1.42 -12.48
CA PRO A 53 4.28 -0.71 -13.12
C PRO A 53 4.99 0.24 -12.16
N ILE A 54 4.27 0.90 -11.25
CA ILE A 54 4.85 1.81 -10.25
C ILE A 54 5.81 1.04 -9.35
N THR A 55 5.38 -0.08 -8.81
CA THR A 55 6.19 -0.92 -7.91
C THR A 55 7.37 -1.54 -8.63
N HIS A 56 7.17 -1.98 -9.88
CA HIS A 56 8.27 -2.49 -10.71
C HIS A 56 9.35 -1.43 -10.98
N GLN A 57 8.95 -0.18 -11.23
CA GLN A 57 9.89 0.94 -11.38
C GLN A 57 10.67 1.20 -10.08
N TYR A 58 10.00 1.22 -8.94
CA TYR A 58 10.66 1.40 -7.65
C TYR A 58 11.64 0.27 -7.36
N PHE A 59 11.23 -0.98 -7.57
CA PHE A 59 12.14 -2.11 -7.41
C PHE A 59 13.35 -2.02 -8.36
N SER A 60 13.12 -1.68 -9.62
CA SER A 60 14.20 -1.51 -10.60
C SER A 60 15.22 -0.46 -10.18
N ARG A 61 14.77 0.60 -9.51
CA ARG A 61 15.61 1.71 -9.03
C ARG A 61 16.31 1.39 -7.71
N TYR A 62 15.57 0.86 -6.73
CA TYR A 62 16.06 0.75 -5.35
C TYR A 62 16.58 -0.62 -4.99
N ARG A 63 16.12 -1.67 -5.67
CA ARG A 63 16.53 -3.07 -5.43
C ARG A 63 16.34 -3.52 -3.99
N LEU A 64 15.24 -3.12 -3.37
CA LEU A 64 14.83 -3.53 -2.04
C LEU A 64 13.70 -4.55 -2.13
N PRO A 65 13.55 -5.44 -1.12
CA PRO A 65 12.31 -6.17 -0.96
C PRO A 65 11.14 -5.21 -0.86
N VAL A 66 9.98 -5.59 -1.37
CA VAL A 66 8.80 -4.72 -1.45
C VAL A 66 7.66 -5.29 -0.64
N MET A 67 6.93 -4.44 0.05
CA MET A 67 5.68 -4.75 0.72
C MET A 67 4.59 -3.81 0.20
N HIS A 68 3.44 -4.36 -0.17
CA HIS A 68 2.23 -3.54 -0.35
C HIS A 68 1.69 -3.21 1.03
N THR A 69 1.99 -2.01 1.50
CA THR A 69 1.80 -1.64 2.90
C THR A 69 0.39 -1.23 3.22
N GLU A 70 -0.34 -0.68 2.25
CA GLU A 70 -1.66 -0.16 2.51
C GLU A 70 -2.51 -0.07 1.24
N THR A 71 -3.74 -0.57 1.30
CA THR A 71 -4.78 -0.32 0.31
C THR A 71 -6.17 -0.52 0.89
N ASN A 72 -7.14 0.17 0.33
CA ASN A 72 -8.57 -0.08 0.46
C ASN A 72 -9.32 0.57 -0.71
N CYS A 73 -10.63 0.59 -0.66
CA CYS A 73 -11.41 1.42 -1.56
C CYS A 73 -12.65 2.00 -0.88
N LEU A 74 -12.96 3.24 -1.24
CA LEU A 74 -14.13 4.01 -0.84
C LEU A 74 -14.91 4.46 -2.08
N GLY A 75 -16.07 5.06 -1.86
CA GLY A 75 -16.73 5.83 -2.91
C GLY A 75 -17.39 5.01 -4.02
N GLY A 76 -17.97 3.86 -3.68
CA GLY A 76 -18.76 3.05 -4.62
C GLY A 76 -17.94 2.09 -5.50
N VAL A 77 -16.66 1.97 -5.26
CA VAL A 77 -15.80 0.92 -5.88
C VAL A 77 -16.06 -0.40 -5.15
N ASP A 78 -16.18 -1.51 -5.89
CA ASP A 78 -16.33 -2.85 -5.30
C ASP A 78 -15.06 -3.25 -4.53
N PRO A 79 -15.11 -3.36 -3.18
CA PRO A 79 -13.95 -3.70 -2.37
C PRO A 79 -13.37 -5.09 -2.67
N VAL A 80 -14.23 -6.05 -3.02
CA VAL A 80 -13.80 -7.41 -3.35
C VAL A 80 -13.10 -7.45 -4.71
N GLY A 81 -13.65 -6.73 -5.69
CA GLY A 81 -13.02 -6.57 -7.01
C GLY A 81 -11.66 -5.87 -6.90
N TRP A 82 -11.58 -4.79 -6.11
CA TRP A 82 -10.34 -4.07 -5.84
C TRP A 82 -9.28 -4.96 -5.17
N LEU A 83 -9.66 -5.67 -4.11
CA LEU A 83 -8.76 -6.62 -3.44
C LEU A 83 -8.17 -7.65 -4.40
N ARG A 84 -9.02 -8.24 -5.26
CA ARG A 84 -8.58 -9.23 -6.26
C ARG A 84 -7.62 -8.64 -7.28
N LYS A 85 -7.88 -7.41 -7.72
CA LYS A 85 -7.05 -6.69 -8.67
C LYS A 85 -5.67 -6.39 -8.08
N GLU A 86 -5.63 -5.83 -6.86
CA GLU A 86 -4.36 -5.53 -6.20
C GLU A 86 -3.56 -6.81 -5.91
N TRP A 87 -4.23 -7.87 -5.50
CA TRP A 87 -3.57 -9.16 -5.34
C TRP A 87 -3.03 -9.72 -6.67
N ALA A 88 -3.73 -9.55 -7.77
CA ALA A 88 -3.23 -9.96 -9.08
C ALA A 88 -1.95 -9.18 -9.48
N ASN A 89 -1.88 -7.89 -9.16
CA ASN A 89 -0.68 -7.07 -9.32
C ASN A 89 0.49 -7.59 -8.47
N VAL A 90 0.24 -7.90 -7.20
CA VAL A 90 1.24 -8.51 -6.28
C VAL A 90 1.75 -9.85 -6.83
N HIS A 91 0.83 -10.70 -7.26
CA HIS A 91 1.19 -12.02 -7.83
C HIS A 91 2.05 -11.87 -9.09
N ARG A 92 1.67 -10.96 -10.00
CA ARG A 92 2.43 -10.69 -11.22
C ARG A 92 3.83 -10.16 -10.91
N LEU A 93 3.97 -9.18 -10.01
CA LEU A 93 5.27 -8.67 -9.57
C LEU A 93 6.18 -9.79 -9.05
N LYS A 94 5.62 -10.70 -8.25
CA LYS A 94 6.37 -11.84 -7.75
C LYS A 94 6.81 -12.80 -8.86
N GLN A 95 5.96 -13.05 -9.85
CA GLN A 95 6.33 -13.85 -11.03
C GLN A 95 7.45 -13.20 -11.84
N ASP A 96 7.50 -11.87 -11.90
CA ASP A 96 8.56 -11.10 -12.56
C ASP A 96 9.83 -10.96 -11.70
N GLY A 97 9.92 -11.66 -10.57
CA GLY A 97 11.10 -11.71 -9.72
C GLY A 97 11.25 -10.56 -8.73
N VAL A 98 10.21 -9.75 -8.54
CA VAL A 98 10.20 -8.74 -7.46
C VAL A 98 10.01 -9.46 -6.12
N PRO A 99 10.92 -9.29 -5.15
CA PRO A 99 10.82 -9.94 -3.84
C PRO A 99 9.73 -9.29 -2.99
N LEU A 100 8.46 -9.66 -3.25
CA LEU A 100 7.31 -9.24 -2.46
C LEU A 100 7.29 -10.01 -1.14
N VAL A 101 7.22 -9.27 -0.02
CA VAL A 101 7.27 -9.82 1.35
C VAL A 101 5.98 -9.64 2.13
N GLY A 102 5.04 -8.85 1.64
CA GLY A 102 3.78 -8.62 2.33
C GLY A 102 2.72 -7.90 1.50
N PHE A 103 1.48 -8.04 1.94
CA PHE A 103 0.31 -7.34 1.42
C PHE A 103 -0.63 -7.00 2.57
N THR A 104 -1.05 -5.76 2.68
CA THR A 104 -1.88 -5.26 3.77
C THR A 104 -3.13 -4.56 3.23
N TRP A 105 -4.28 -4.92 3.79
CA TRP A 105 -5.51 -4.17 3.64
C TRP A 105 -5.67 -3.21 4.83
N TYR A 106 -5.87 -1.96 4.59
CA TYR A 106 -6.19 -0.96 5.60
C TYR A 106 -7.69 -0.63 5.53
N SER A 107 -8.43 -0.88 6.57
CA SER A 107 -8.05 -1.29 7.91
C SER A 107 -8.72 -2.60 8.32
N LEU A 108 -8.35 -3.13 9.50
CA LEU A 108 -9.04 -4.30 10.06
C LEU A 108 -10.49 -3.98 10.41
N GLN A 109 -10.76 -2.82 11.00
CA GLN A 109 -12.10 -2.33 11.34
C GLN A 109 -12.39 -1.02 10.63
N ASP A 110 -13.68 -0.70 10.44
CA ASP A 110 -14.10 0.59 9.95
C ASP A 110 -13.50 1.73 10.79
N GLN A 111 -13.28 2.86 10.16
CA GLN A 111 -12.75 4.05 10.81
C GLN A 111 -13.88 5.02 11.16
N VAL A 112 -13.69 5.80 12.21
CA VAL A 112 -14.59 6.89 12.58
C VAL A 112 -13.90 8.21 12.30
N ASP A 113 -14.59 9.13 11.63
CA ASP A 113 -14.11 10.48 11.28
C ASP A 113 -12.85 10.53 10.39
N TRP A 114 -12.56 9.43 9.66
CA TRP A 114 -11.44 9.37 8.72
C TRP A 114 -11.66 10.27 7.50
N ASN A 115 -12.92 10.50 7.12
CA ASN A 115 -13.31 11.44 6.05
C ASN A 115 -12.80 12.86 6.27
N THR A 116 -12.54 13.27 7.52
CA THR A 116 -11.93 14.54 7.88
C THR A 116 -10.47 14.41 8.32
N ALA A 117 -9.85 13.24 8.14
CA ALA A 117 -8.52 12.90 8.65
C ALA A 117 -8.41 13.18 10.17
N LEU A 118 -9.45 12.80 10.92
CA LEU A 118 -9.58 12.93 12.38
C LEU A 118 -9.56 14.39 12.90
N ARG A 119 -9.82 15.37 12.01
CA ARG A 119 -9.83 16.80 12.42
C ARG A 119 -11.14 17.24 13.06
N GLU A 120 -12.21 16.52 12.75
CA GLU A 120 -13.56 16.84 13.24
C GLU A 120 -14.17 15.59 13.87
N ASN A 121 -14.75 15.75 15.05
CA ASN A 121 -15.47 14.68 15.73
C ASN A 121 -16.96 14.77 15.34
N ASN A 122 -17.32 14.15 14.24
CA ASN A 122 -18.69 14.16 13.70
C ASN A 122 -19.38 12.79 13.78
N GLY A 123 -18.68 11.76 14.22
CA GLY A 123 -19.21 10.41 14.34
C GLY A 123 -19.45 9.69 13.00
N HIS A 124 -18.87 10.20 11.90
CA HIS A 124 -19.00 9.58 10.60
C HIS A 124 -18.23 8.26 10.55
N VAL A 125 -18.90 7.20 10.08
CA VAL A 125 -18.30 5.87 9.92
C VAL A 125 -17.88 5.69 8.46
N ASP A 126 -16.58 5.55 8.26
CA ASP A 126 -15.97 5.20 6.98
C ASP A 126 -15.87 3.68 6.87
N GLU A 127 -16.66 3.08 6.00
CA GLU A 127 -16.78 1.63 5.82
C GLU A 127 -15.61 1.03 5.02
N LEU A 128 -14.40 1.13 5.55
CA LEU A 128 -13.14 0.71 4.92
C LEU A 128 -12.67 -0.66 5.37
N GLY A 129 -13.17 -1.11 6.53
CA GLY A 129 -12.64 -2.26 7.25
C GLY A 129 -12.91 -3.60 6.59
N LEU A 130 -12.06 -4.57 6.92
CA LEU A 130 -12.39 -5.99 6.73
C LEU A 130 -13.56 -6.42 7.61
N CYS A 131 -13.77 -5.71 8.72
CA CYS A 131 -14.88 -5.86 9.66
C CYS A 131 -15.54 -4.51 9.93
N ASP A 132 -16.82 -4.52 10.29
CA ASP A 132 -17.51 -3.35 10.84
C ASP A 132 -17.05 -3.03 12.29
N LEU A 133 -17.59 -1.96 12.87
CA LEU A 133 -17.27 -1.56 14.26
C LEU A 133 -17.71 -2.60 15.31
N ASN A 134 -18.67 -3.45 14.97
CA ASN A 134 -19.13 -4.56 15.83
C ASN A 134 -18.34 -5.85 15.59
N ARG A 135 -17.28 -5.82 14.76
CA ARG A 135 -16.44 -6.95 14.37
C ARG A 135 -17.15 -8.00 13.50
N ASN A 136 -18.26 -7.67 12.87
CA ASN A 136 -18.84 -8.52 11.84
C ASN A 136 -17.98 -8.45 10.59
N ILE A 137 -17.59 -9.60 10.05
CA ILE A 137 -16.74 -9.69 8.87
C ILE A 137 -17.52 -9.24 7.63
N ARG A 138 -16.99 -8.27 6.89
CA ARG A 138 -17.55 -7.79 5.63
C ARG A 138 -17.22 -8.73 4.45
N PRO A 139 -17.90 -8.64 3.32
CA PRO A 139 -17.59 -9.45 2.14
C PRO A 139 -16.10 -9.40 1.74
N VAL A 140 -15.47 -8.24 1.80
CA VAL A 140 -14.04 -8.07 1.53
C VAL A 140 -13.17 -8.80 2.56
N GLY A 141 -13.58 -8.84 3.83
CA GLY A 141 -12.89 -9.58 4.88
C GLY A 141 -12.95 -11.10 4.64
N HIS A 142 -14.10 -11.62 4.20
CA HIS A 142 -14.21 -13.02 3.79
C HIS A 142 -13.32 -13.33 2.57
N ALA A 143 -13.31 -12.44 1.58
CA ALA A 143 -12.45 -12.58 0.39
C ALA A 143 -10.96 -12.55 0.76
N TYR A 144 -10.55 -11.64 1.67
CA TYR A 144 -9.18 -11.55 2.16
C TYR A 144 -8.76 -12.81 2.92
N LYS A 145 -9.63 -13.35 3.78
CA LYS A 145 -9.40 -14.62 4.46
C LYS A 145 -9.20 -15.80 3.48
N GLN A 146 -10.03 -15.88 2.44
CA GLN A 146 -9.89 -16.90 1.39
C GLN A 146 -8.58 -16.72 0.62
N LEU A 147 -8.19 -15.48 0.34
CA LEU A 147 -6.94 -15.15 -0.31
C LEU A 147 -5.74 -15.62 0.52
N ILE A 148 -5.72 -15.34 1.83
CA ILE A 148 -4.69 -15.82 2.76
C ILE A 148 -4.61 -17.35 2.75
N GLN A 149 -5.76 -18.03 2.86
CA GLN A 149 -5.80 -19.50 2.89
C GLN A 149 -5.25 -20.12 1.59
N ARG A 150 -5.58 -19.52 0.43
CA ARG A 150 -5.17 -20.04 -0.89
C ARG A 150 -3.70 -19.77 -1.19
N TRP A 151 -3.16 -18.65 -0.71
CA TRP A 151 -1.86 -18.13 -1.13
C TRP A 151 -0.87 -17.98 0.02
N ARG A 152 -1.13 -18.61 1.18
CA ARG A 152 -0.31 -18.49 2.39
C ARG A 152 1.18 -18.77 2.16
N ASP A 153 1.50 -19.63 1.20
CA ASP A 153 2.87 -20.03 0.91
C ASP A 153 3.51 -19.20 -0.22
N LEU A 154 2.75 -18.28 -0.82
CA LEU A 154 3.27 -17.41 -1.89
C LEU A 154 4.16 -16.30 -1.34
N LEU A 155 3.71 -15.65 -0.27
CA LEU A 155 4.51 -14.67 0.46
C LEU A 155 5.11 -15.39 1.66
N PRO A 156 6.43 -15.50 1.77
CA PRO A 156 7.05 -16.24 2.86
C PRO A 156 6.74 -15.57 4.19
N THR A 157 6.21 -16.34 5.13
CA THR A 157 5.99 -15.90 6.51
C THR A 157 7.32 -15.74 7.26
N GLU A 158 8.34 -16.46 6.81
CA GLU A 158 9.74 -16.32 7.25
C GLU A 158 10.59 -15.92 6.05
N SER A 159 10.75 -14.63 5.83
CA SER A 159 11.62 -14.15 4.77
C SER A 159 13.08 -14.35 5.16
N ASN A 160 13.84 -15.08 4.34
CA ASN A 160 15.30 -15.15 4.49
C ASN A 160 15.95 -13.76 4.32
N VAL A 161 15.26 -12.81 3.73
CA VAL A 161 15.70 -11.41 3.58
C VAL A 161 15.70 -10.68 4.93
N LEU A 162 14.88 -11.11 5.88
CA LEU A 162 14.80 -10.54 7.24
C LEU A 162 15.59 -11.37 8.29
N ARG A 163 16.23 -12.46 7.89
CA ARG A 163 17.18 -13.18 8.73
C ARG A 163 18.53 -12.45 8.64
N ILE A 164 18.74 -11.57 9.56
CA ILE A 164 20.03 -10.92 9.79
C ILE A 164 20.73 -11.63 10.95
#